data_a1b16af2df935b288ec03b89526bfa0a
#
_entry.id   a1b16af2df935b288ec03b89526bfa0a
#
_cell.length_a   1.000
_cell.length_b   1.000
_cell.length_c   1.000
_cell.angle_alpha   90.00
_cell.angle_beta   90.00
_cell.angle_gamma   90.00
#
_symmetry.space_group_name_H-M   'P 1'
#
loop_
_entity.id
_entity.type
_entity.pdbx_description
1 polymer ?
#
loop_
_entity_poly.entity_id
_entity_poly.type
_entity_poly.pdbx_seq_one_letter_code
_entity_poly.pdbx_strand_id
1 'polypeptide(L)'
;MTLALLESLLEVGWDLDDQGRRFLAWSDDAQYTATGVCFDSGIATTAALDRIRAGTPAARAGSDGDRSQSNGGLMRILPVALMGRDLSDAELVARAEAGTRVTHAHPRVVVASAIYVLVARALLRGEAPRPAIEGVLDRLGDIYAHTPDKLALAASCLVHKSGLGHAYVADSLLSALTALEQGSSFREVVELAISYGHDTDTTAAIAGGLAGIQYGAAAVPEEWMVAMRAAPGWFIVDTLAHQLGDRG
;
A
#
# COMPACT_ATOMS: atom_id res chain seq x y z
N MET A 1 -7.20 5.34 -5.32
CA MET A 1 -6.30 5.95 -4.30
C MET A 1 -4.82 5.67 -4.55
N THR A 2 -4.37 4.46 -4.93
CA THR A 2 -2.94 4.21 -5.25
C THR A 2 -2.44 5.12 -6.39
N LEU A 3 -3.18 5.21 -7.50
CA LEU A 3 -2.85 6.10 -8.61
C LEU A 3 -2.88 7.58 -8.23
N ALA A 4 -3.85 7.98 -7.39
CA ALA A 4 -3.94 9.32 -6.84
C ALA A 4 -2.69 9.71 -6.01
N LEU A 5 -2.20 8.76 -5.17
CA LEU A 5 -0.96 8.94 -4.43
C LEU A 5 0.26 9.00 -5.37
N LEU A 6 0.33 8.12 -6.36
CA LEU A 6 1.43 8.11 -7.32
C LEU A 6 1.52 9.43 -8.08
N GLU A 7 0.41 9.92 -8.61
CA GLU A 7 0.37 11.18 -9.34
C GLU A 7 0.76 12.38 -8.45
N SER A 8 0.28 12.42 -7.19
CA SER A 8 0.71 13.45 -6.23
C SER A 8 2.24 13.46 -6.07
N LEU A 9 2.84 12.27 -5.88
CA LEU A 9 4.29 12.14 -5.73
C LEU A 9 5.05 12.50 -7.00
N LEU A 10 4.52 12.23 -8.17
CA LEU A 10 5.13 12.55 -9.45
C LEU A 10 5.06 14.05 -9.78
N GLU A 11 3.93 14.69 -9.54
CA GLU A 11 3.70 16.08 -9.96
C GLU A 11 4.16 17.11 -8.92
N VAL A 12 3.86 16.84 -7.64
CA VAL A 12 4.06 17.80 -6.54
C VAL A 12 5.21 17.38 -5.63
N GLY A 13 5.48 16.08 -5.55
CA GLY A 13 6.42 15.51 -4.58
C GLY A 13 5.73 15.18 -3.26
N TRP A 14 6.41 15.40 -2.12
CA TRP A 14 5.88 15.01 -0.82
C TRP A 14 5.02 16.12 -0.21
N ASP A 15 3.72 16.07 -0.43
CA ASP A 15 2.71 17.00 0.10
C ASP A 15 1.46 16.22 0.54
N LEU A 16 1.20 16.15 1.85
CA LEU A 16 0.06 15.40 2.40
C LEU A 16 -1.29 16.06 2.08
N ASP A 17 -1.35 17.38 1.96
CA ASP A 17 -2.59 18.08 1.62
C ASP A 17 -2.92 17.90 0.13
N ASP A 18 -1.91 17.81 -0.74
CA ASP A 18 -2.14 17.41 -2.14
C ASP A 18 -2.66 15.98 -2.23
N GLN A 19 -2.05 15.04 -1.50
CA GLN A 19 -2.56 13.67 -1.40
C GLN A 19 -4.02 13.65 -0.95
N GLY A 20 -4.36 14.41 0.08
CA GLY A 20 -5.73 14.55 0.58
C GLY A 20 -6.70 15.08 -0.47
N ARG A 21 -6.32 16.12 -1.24
CA ARG A 21 -7.14 16.68 -2.33
C ARG A 21 -7.39 15.64 -3.43
N ARG A 22 -6.38 14.88 -3.84
CA ARG A 22 -6.53 13.82 -4.86
C ARG A 22 -7.38 12.65 -4.36
N PHE A 23 -7.32 12.34 -3.06
CA PHE A 23 -8.21 11.35 -2.47
C PHE A 23 -9.67 11.83 -2.43
N LEU A 24 -9.91 13.13 -2.24
CA LEU A 24 -11.23 13.71 -2.42
C LEU A 24 -11.70 13.63 -3.87
N ALA A 25 -10.86 13.94 -4.85
CA ALA A 25 -11.19 13.83 -6.27
C ALA A 25 -11.50 12.36 -6.67
N TRP A 26 -10.81 11.39 -6.05
CA TRP A 26 -11.17 9.98 -6.21
C TRP A 26 -12.57 9.67 -5.65
N SER A 27 -12.91 10.19 -4.46
CA SER A 27 -14.20 9.94 -3.81
C SER A 27 -15.36 10.68 -4.47
N ASP A 28 -15.16 11.96 -4.79
CA ASP A 28 -16.24 12.88 -5.16
C ASP A 28 -16.47 12.93 -6.68
N ASP A 29 -15.37 12.84 -7.45
CA ASP A 29 -15.37 12.95 -8.91
C ASP A 29 -15.06 11.64 -9.62
N ALA A 30 -14.91 10.54 -8.87
CA ALA A 30 -14.54 9.21 -9.36
C ALA A 30 -13.22 9.19 -10.17
N GLN A 31 -12.33 10.19 -9.99
CA GLN A 31 -11.01 10.19 -10.61
C GLN A 31 -10.21 8.96 -10.15
N TYR A 32 -9.31 8.47 -11.01
CA TYR A 32 -8.48 7.27 -10.74
C TYR A 32 -9.27 5.97 -10.53
N THR A 33 -10.55 5.93 -10.84
CA THR A 33 -11.36 4.71 -10.80
C THR A 33 -11.33 3.98 -12.14
N ALA A 34 -11.42 2.66 -12.12
CA ALA A 34 -11.41 1.85 -13.33
C ALA A 34 -12.69 2.00 -14.17
N THR A 35 -13.81 2.37 -13.53
CA THR A 35 -15.15 2.34 -14.15
C THR A 35 -15.82 3.72 -14.21
N GLY A 36 -15.16 4.77 -13.76
CA GLY A 36 -15.77 6.10 -13.62
C GLY A 36 -16.75 6.23 -12.46
N VAL A 37 -16.76 5.27 -11.54
CA VAL A 37 -17.58 5.27 -10.34
C VAL A 37 -16.72 4.92 -9.14
N CYS A 38 -16.79 5.73 -8.07
CA CYS A 38 -16.24 5.38 -6.78
C CYS A 38 -17.27 4.48 -6.06
N PHE A 39 -16.90 3.24 -5.79
CA PHE A 39 -17.71 2.29 -5.03
C PHE A 39 -16.86 1.73 -3.87
N ASP A 40 -17.52 1.20 -2.86
CA ASP A 40 -16.90 0.50 -1.72
C ASP A 40 -15.78 1.29 -1.03
N SER A 41 -16.10 2.50 -0.57
CA SER A 41 -15.20 3.28 0.27
C SER A 41 -15.30 2.81 1.72
N GLY A 42 -14.18 2.34 2.29
CA GLY A 42 -14.13 1.89 3.68
C GLY A 42 -14.48 3.00 4.69
N ILE A 43 -15.12 2.63 5.81
CA ILE A 43 -15.60 3.56 6.84
C ILE A 43 -14.51 4.54 7.33
N ALA A 44 -13.30 4.05 7.60
CA ALA A 44 -12.20 4.89 8.05
C ALA A 44 -11.74 5.89 6.96
N THR A 45 -11.72 5.45 5.70
CA THR A 45 -11.41 6.31 4.55
C THR A 45 -12.46 7.41 4.42
N THR A 46 -13.74 7.06 4.36
CA THR A 46 -14.85 8.03 4.24
C THR A 46 -14.81 9.06 5.37
N ALA A 47 -14.67 8.61 6.62
CA ALA A 47 -14.60 9.51 7.77
C ALA A 47 -13.40 10.48 7.72
N ALA A 48 -12.26 10.03 7.18
CA ALA A 48 -11.09 10.90 7.00
C ALA A 48 -11.32 11.92 5.88
N LEU A 49 -11.88 11.48 4.74
CA LEU A 49 -12.22 12.38 3.63
C LEU A 49 -13.24 13.43 4.03
N ASP A 50 -14.23 13.07 4.84
CA ASP A 50 -15.20 14.04 5.40
C ASP A 50 -14.52 15.10 6.26
N ARG A 51 -13.52 14.71 7.08
CA ARG A 51 -12.74 15.69 7.86
C ARG A 51 -11.91 16.61 6.97
N ILE A 52 -11.25 16.07 5.93
CA ILE A 52 -10.49 16.89 4.96
C ILE A 52 -11.43 17.85 4.25
N ARG A 53 -12.61 17.40 3.81
CA ARG A 53 -13.64 18.24 3.17
C ARG A 53 -14.13 19.36 4.11
N ALA A 54 -14.17 19.09 5.41
CA ALA A 54 -14.49 20.08 6.44
C ALA A 54 -13.30 20.99 6.83
N GLY A 55 -12.14 20.88 6.16
CA GLY A 55 -10.98 21.74 6.36
C GLY A 55 -9.94 21.22 7.36
N THR A 56 -10.04 19.96 7.81
CA THR A 56 -8.99 19.35 8.63
C THR A 56 -7.76 19.11 7.76
N PRO A 57 -6.54 19.53 8.18
CA PRO A 57 -5.31 19.18 7.47
C PRO A 57 -5.17 17.67 7.27
N ALA A 58 -4.73 17.24 6.09
CA ALA A 58 -4.65 15.81 5.74
C ALA A 58 -3.81 15.00 6.75
N ALA A 59 -2.74 15.59 7.28
CA ALA A 59 -1.88 14.97 8.30
C ALA A 59 -2.61 14.58 9.60
N ARG A 60 -3.83 15.10 9.85
CA ARG A 60 -4.64 14.88 11.06
C ARG A 60 -6.00 14.26 10.78
N ALA A 61 -6.27 13.91 9.53
CA ALA A 61 -7.61 13.47 9.12
C ALA A 61 -7.87 11.98 9.41
N GLY A 62 -6.83 11.16 9.53
CA GLY A 62 -6.98 9.72 9.75
C GLY A 62 -7.60 9.36 11.10
N SER A 63 -8.35 8.27 11.12
CA SER A 63 -8.93 7.71 12.34
C SER A 63 -7.92 6.80 13.07
N ASP A 64 -7.82 6.94 14.40
CA ASP A 64 -6.89 6.20 15.28
C ASP A 64 -7.58 5.28 16.30
N GLY A 65 -8.91 5.27 16.33
CA GLY A 65 -9.68 4.44 17.27
C GLY A 65 -9.51 2.94 17.05
N ASP A 66 -9.76 2.13 18.08
CA ASP A 66 -9.55 0.66 18.09
C ASP A 66 -10.22 -0.09 16.94
N ARG A 67 -11.30 0.44 16.38
CA ARG A 67 -12.01 -0.14 15.22
C ARG A 67 -11.46 0.32 13.87
N SER A 68 -10.44 1.18 13.85
CA SER A 68 -9.86 1.76 12.62
C SER A 68 -8.60 1.01 12.18
N GLN A 69 -8.63 -0.33 12.24
CA GLN A 69 -7.49 -1.20 11.92
C GLN A 69 -7.66 -1.92 10.57
N SER A 70 -8.41 -1.32 9.63
CA SER A 70 -8.57 -1.90 8.29
C SER A 70 -7.37 -1.62 7.39
N ASN A 71 -7.26 -2.38 6.32
CA ASN A 71 -6.14 -2.38 5.38
C ASN A 71 -6.12 -1.20 4.39
N GLY A 72 -7.11 -0.29 4.40
CA GLY A 72 -7.24 0.79 3.43
C GLY A 72 -6.07 1.78 3.39
N GLY A 73 -5.31 1.92 4.48
CA GLY A 73 -4.04 2.67 4.49
C GLY A 73 -2.89 1.90 3.83
N LEU A 74 -2.84 0.59 4.07
CA LEU A 74 -1.81 -0.31 3.55
C LEU A 74 -1.93 -0.52 2.03
N MET A 75 -3.13 -0.83 1.53
CA MET A 75 -3.37 -1.21 0.14
C MET A 75 -2.93 -0.18 -0.91
N ARG A 76 -2.79 1.09 -0.52
CA ARG A 76 -2.45 2.19 -1.43
C ARG A 76 -1.03 2.74 -1.28
N ILE A 77 -0.23 2.27 -0.32
CA ILE A 77 1.02 2.94 0.08
C ILE A 77 2.25 2.61 -0.81
N LEU A 78 2.14 1.64 -1.71
CA LEU A 78 3.24 1.20 -2.57
C LEU A 78 3.99 2.34 -3.29
N PRO A 79 3.32 3.38 -3.84
CA PRO A 79 4.01 4.48 -4.50
C PRO A 79 5.07 5.17 -3.65
N VAL A 80 4.94 5.16 -2.31
CA VAL A 80 5.95 5.71 -1.40
C VAL A 80 7.26 4.93 -1.50
N ALA A 81 7.21 3.59 -1.65
CA ALA A 81 8.40 2.77 -1.86
C ALA A 81 9.02 2.99 -3.24
N LEU A 82 8.20 3.07 -4.29
CA LEU A 82 8.64 3.27 -5.67
C LEU A 82 9.38 4.61 -5.83
N MET A 83 8.80 5.69 -5.30
CA MET A 83 9.37 7.04 -5.36
C MET A 83 10.45 7.29 -4.30
N GLY A 84 10.47 6.50 -3.24
CA GLY A 84 11.39 6.62 -2.12
C GLY A 84 12.59 5.67 -2.16
N ARG A 85 12.91 5.08 -3.31
CA ARG A 85 13.98 4.07 -3.44
C ARG A 85 15.36 4.57 -2.98
N ASP A 86 15.64 5.88 -3.14
CA ASP A 86 16.91 6.50 -2.77
C ASP A 86 16.92 7.11 -1.36
N LEU A 87 15.78 7.10 -0.67
CA LEU A 87 15.69 7.58 0.72
C LEU A 87 16.39 6.63 1.70
N SER A 88 16.80 7.13 2.84
CA SER A 88 17.16 6.28 3.98
C SER A 88 15.96 5.46 4.47
N ASP A 89 16.21 4.37 5.20
CA ASP A 89 15.13 3.54 5.78
C ASP A 89 14.25 4.36 6.71
N ALA A 90 14.86 5.24 7.53
CA ALA A 90 14.14 6.09 8.45
C ALA A 90 13.22 7.10 7.73
N GLU A 91 13.71 7.74 6.66
CA GLU A 91 12.92 8.68 5.86
C GLU A 91 11.77 7.96 5.12
N LEU A 92 12.03 6.79 4.55
CA LEU A 92 11.01 5.98 3.88
C LEU A 92 9.89 5.59 4.85
N VAL A 93 10.26 5.09 6.04
CA VAL A 93 9.31 4.75 7.11
C VAL A 93 8.52 5.97 7.55
N ALA A 94 9.18 7.11 7.79
CA ALA A 94 8.50 8.35 8.18
C ALA A 94 7.48 8.80 7.14
N ARG A 95 7.80 8.72 5.84
CA ARG A 95 6.85 9.02 4.76
C ARG A 95 5.71 8.01 4.70
N ALA A 96 5.98 6.71 4.81
CA ALA A 96 4.93 5.70 4.82
C ALA A 96 3.97 5.90 5.99
N GLU A 97 4.48 6.16 7.19
CA GLU A 97 3.67 6.48 8.36
C GLU A 97 2.80 7.72 8.14
N ALA A 98 3.39 8.81 7.65
CA ALA A 98 2.66 10.07 7.43
C ALA A 98 1.60 9.93 6.32
N GLY A 99 1.91 9.31 5.19
CA GLY A 99 0.96 9.06 4.10
C GLY A 99 -0.19 8.13 4.51
N THR A 100 0.10 7.15 5.37
CA THR A 100 -0.95 6.27 5.94
C THR A 100 -1.90 7.04 6.83
N ARG A 101 -1.39 7.96 7.67
CA ARG A 101 -2.17 8.77 8.61
C ARG A 101 -3.16 9.71 7.94
N VAL A 102 -3.03 10.00 6.67
CA VAL A 102 -4.02 10.79 5.93
C VAL A 102 -5.44 10.20 6.06
N THR A 103 -5.56 8.87 6.14
CA THR A 103 -6.86 8.20 6.33
C THR A 103 -6.90 7.23 7.51
N HIS A 104 -5.77 6.60 7.85
CA HIS A 104 -5.69 5.55 8.88
C HIS A 104 -4.55 5.88 9.85
N ALA A 105 -4.86 6.47 11.00
CA ALA A 105 -3.86 6.87 11.99
C ALA A 105 -3.64 5.86 13.11
N HIS A 106 -4.41 4.73 13.13
CA HIS A 106 -4.20 3.70 14.14
C HIS A 106 -2.77 3.12 14.05
N PRO A 107 -2.04 3.01 15.18
CA PRO A 107 -0.62 2.63 15.19
C PRO A 107 -0.31 1.34 14.42
N ARG A 108 -1.18 0.33 14.49
CA ARG A 108 -1.02 -0.93 13.78
C ARG A 108 -1.02 -0.77 12.25
N VAL A 109 -1.92 0.08 11.71
CA VAL A 109 -1.99 0.34 10.26
C VAL A 109 -0.75 1.08 9.79
N VAL A 110 -0.31 2.04 10.58
CA VAL A 110 0.89 2.84 10.34
C VAL A 110 2.14 1.96 10.29
N VAL A 111 2.32 1.09 11.28
CA VAL A 111 3.45 0.17 11.34
C VAL A 111 3.39 -0.90 10.25
N ALA A 112 2.21 -1.44 9.93
CA ALA A 112 2.04 -2.37 8.82
C ALA A 112 2.47 -1.76 7.48
N SER A 113 2.15 -0.49 7.26
CA SER A 113 2.60 0.26 6.07
C SER A 113 4.13 0.46 6.05
N ALA A 114 4.76 0.69 7.21
CA ALA A 114 6.22 0.77 7.33
C ALA A 114 6.90 -0.57 6.96
N ILE A 115 6.37 -1.68 7.46
CA ILE A 115 6.83 -3.03 7.08
C ILE A 115 6.74 -3.21 5.55
N TYR A 116 5.58 -2.94 4.99
CA TYR A 116 5.31 -3.13 3.57
C TYR A 116 6.26 -2.35 2.66
N VAL A 117 6.50 -1.05 2.95
CA VAL A 117 7.40 -0.24 2.11
C VAL A 117 8.86 -0.64 2.25
N LEU A 118 9.30 -1.14 3.41
CA LEU A 118 10.66 -1.65 3.60
C LEU A 118 10.86 -2.96 2.83
N VAL A 119 9.89 -3.88 2.87
CA VAL A 119 9.92 -5.10 2.04
C VAL A 119 9.92 -4.74 0.56
N ALA A 120 9.01 -3.87 0.11
CA ALA A 120 8.95 -3.42 -1.28
C ALA A 120 10.29 -2.83 -1.75
N ARG A 121 10.95 -2.00 -0.93
CA ARG A 121 12.25 -1.44 -1.27
C ARG A 121 13.37 -2.47 -1.27
N ALA A 122 13.34 -3.46 -0.39
CA ALA A 122 14.29 -4.56 -0.42
C ALA A 122 14.22 -5.35 -1.75
N LEU A 123 12.98 -5.63 -2.20
CA LEU A 123 12.74 -6.23 -3.51
C LEU A 123 13.23 -5.35 -4.66
N LEU A 124 13.00 -4.02 -4.62
CA LEU A 124 13.50 -3.05 -5.60
C LEU A 124 15.03 -3.05 -5.69
N ARG A 125 15.71 -3.40 -4.61
CA ARG A 125 17.18 -3.56 -4.55
C ARG A 125 17.67 -4.94 -4.97
N GLY A 126 16.75 -5.84 -5.38
CA GLY A 126 17.06 -7.19 -5.84
C GLY A 126 17.18 -8.24 -4.72
N GLU A 127 16.75 -7.93 -3.50
CA GLU A 127 16.67 -8.94 -2.45
C GLU A 127 15.54 -9.93 -2.79
N ALA A 128 15.75 -11.22 -2.48
CA ALA A 128 14.71 -12.22 -2.63
C ALA A 128 13.60 -12.03 -1.55
N PRO A 129 12.35 -12.54 -1.79
CA PRO A 129 11.22 -12.32 -0.88
C PRO A 129 11.50 -12.71 0.58
N ARG A 130 12.03 -13.92 0.82
CA ARG A 130 12.29 -14.40 2.18
C ARG A 130 13.29 -13.52 2.95
N PRO A 131 14.50 -13.22 2.47
CA PRO A 131 15.41 -12.28 3.15
C PRO A 131 14.81 -10.88 3.36
N ALA A 132 14.05 -10.37 2.39
CA ALA A 132 13.40 -9.07 2.49
C ALA A 132 12.40 -9.02 3.65
N ILE A 133 11.64 -10.11 3.86
CA ILE A 133 10.65 -10.23 4.93
C ILE A 133 11.34 -10.47 6.28
N GLU A 134 12.28 -11.41 6.35
CA GLU A 134 13.00 -11.76 7.59
C GLU A 134 13.81 -10.58 8.14
N GLY A 135 14.46 -9.79 7.29
CA GLY A 135 15.29 -8.65 7.67
C GLY A 135 14.52 -7.38 8.06
N VAL A 136 13.17 -7.35 7.91
CA VAL A 136 12.41 -6.10 8.12
C VAL A 136 12.39 -5.66 9.59
N LEU A 137 12.35 -6.60 10.53
CA LEU A 137 12.34 -6.27 11.98
C LEU A 137 13.68 -5.71 12.45
N ASP A 138 14.79 -6.18 11.92
CA ASP A 138 16.12 -5.65 12.24
C ASP A 138 16.22 -4.18 11.77
N ARG A 139 15.78 -3.89 10.54
CA ARG A 139 15.73 -2.52 10.00
C ARG A 139 14.83 -1.61 10.82
N LEU A 140 13.66 -2.09 11.27
CA LEU A 140 12.76 -1.35 12.15
C LEU A 140 13.33 -1.20 13.56
N GLY A 141 14.15 -2.14 14.04
CA GLY A 141 14.81 -2.07 15.33
C GLY A 141 15.64 -0.81 15.50
N ASP A 142 16.43 -0.47 14.50
CA ASP A 142 17.23 0.76 14.47
C ASP A 142 16.34 2.02 14.43
N ILE A 143 15.28 2.00 13.61
CA ILE A 143 14.39 3.16 13.43
C ILE A 143 13.54 3.39 14.68
N TYR A 144 13.05 2.31 15.31
CA TYR A 144 12.19 2.36 16.49
C TYR A 144 12.94 2.16 17.82
N ALA A 145 14.27 2.35 17.82
CA ALA A 145 15.11 2.16 19.02
C ALA A 145 14.57 2.90 20.27
N HIS A 146 13.95 4.07 20.06
CA HIS A 146 13.36 4.88 21.14
C HIS A 146 11.82 4.71 21.27
N THR A 147 11.23 3.81 20.53
CA THR A 147 9.78 3.52 20.54
C THR A 147 9.53 2.01 20.54
N PRO A 148 9.91 1.29 21.63
CA PRO A 148 9.84 -0.16 21.71
C PRO A 148 8.43 -0.71 21.47
N ASP A 149 7.39 0.04 21.84
CA ASP A 149 5.99 -0.35 21.60
C ASP A 149 5.68 -0.44 20.10
N LYS A 150 6.26 0.44 19.28
CA LYS A 150 6.12 0.33 17.82
C LYS A 150 6.80 -0.91 17.27
N LEU A 151 7.99 -1.25 17.77
CA LEU A 151 8.71 -2.45 17.34
C LEU A 151 7.95 -3.72 17.75
N ALA A 152 7.44 -3.77 18.97
CA ALA A 152 6.60 -4.89 19.44
C ALA A 152 5.33 -5.03 18.60
N LEU A 153 4.73 -3.90 18.21
CA LEU A 153 3.56 -3.87 17.34
C LEU A 153 3.89 -4.39 15.93
N ALA A 154 5.06 -4.02 15.38
CA ALA A 154 5.55 -4.53 14.11
C ALA A 154 5.73 -6.06 14.13
N ALA A 155 6.41 -6.57 15.15
CA ALA A 155 6.56 -8.00 15.34
C ALA A 155 5.21 -8.73 15.42
N SER A 156 4.21 -8.13 16.12
CA SER A 156 2.87 -8.70 16.22
C SER A 156 2.13 -8.77 14.87
N CYS A 157 2.41 -7.89 13.92
CA CYS A 157 1.82 -7.95 12.58
C CYS A 157 2.35 -9.13 11.75
N LEU A 158 3.57 -9.59 12.01
CA LEU A 158 4.21 -10.68 11.28
C LEU A 158 3.94 -12.08 11.88
N VAL A 159 3.39 -12.14 13.09
CA VAL A 159 3.05 -13.42 13.78
C VAL A 159 1.56 -13.53 14.09
N HIS A 160 0.74 -12.76 13.40
CA HIS A 160 -0.70 -12.73 13.61
C HIS A 160 -1.33 -14.12 13.33
N LYS A 161 -2.22 -14.58 14.22
CA LYS A 161 -2.76 -15.95 14.20
C LYS A 161 -4.23 -16.07 13.77
N SER A 162 -4.91 -14.96 13.50
CA SER A 162 -6.24 -15.01 12.89
C SER A 162 -6.09 -15.38 11.41
N GLY A 163 -7.02 -16.02 10.80
CA GLY A 163 -6.92 -16.53 9.42
C GLY A 163 -6.30 -15.53 8.44
N LEU A 164 -6.02 -15.96 7.24
CA LEU A 164 -5.51 -15.11 6.15
C LEU A 164 -6.69 -14.52 5.36
N GLY A 165 -6.45 -13.37 4.69
CA GLY A 165 -7.39 -12.79 3.72
C GLY A 165 -8.44 -11.83 4.28
N HIS A 166 -8.46 -11.53 5.56
CA HIS A 166 -9.40 -10.56 6.13
C HIS A 166 -8.97 -9.11 5.91
N ALA A 167 -9.93 -8.18 5.94
CA ALA A 167 -9.67 -6.73 5.83
C ALA A 167 -8.96 -6.11 7.04
N TYR A 168 -8.66 -6.88 8.07
CA TYR A 168 -7.80 -6.48 9.17
C TYR A 168 -6.36 -6.33 8.70
N VAL A 169 -5.73 -5.19 8.96
CA VAL A 169 -4.46 -4.81 8.34
C VAL A 169 -3.33 -5.82 8.56
N ALA A 170 -3.24 -6.45 9.74
CA ALA A 170 -2.20 -7.45 9.99
C ALA A 170 -2.45 -8.75 9.20
N ASP A 171 -3.71 -9.15 9.02
CA ASP A 171 -4.08 -10.29 8.18
C ASP A 171 -3.74 -10.02 6.71
N SER A 172 -4.14 -8.86 6.18
CA SER A 172 -3.86 -8.50 4.79
C SER A 172 -2.36 -8.41 4.50
N LEU A 173 -1.58 -7.82 5.44
CA LEU A 173 -0.12 -7.77 5.32
C LEU A 173 0.47 -9.19 5.31
N LEU A 174 0.14 -10.00 6.32
CA LEU A 174 0.68 -11.35 6.45
C LEU A 174 0.28 -12.24 5.28
N SER A 175 -0.96 -12.13 4.81
CA SER A 175 -1.44 -12.85 3.62
C SER A 175 -0.63 -12.51 2.38
N ALA A 176 -0.40 -11.21 2.14
CA ALA A 176 0.37 -10.76 1.00
C ALA A 176 1.85 -11.21 1.06
N LEU A 177 2.47 -11.13 2.24
CA LEU A 177 3.85 -11.59 2.45
C LEU A 177 3.97 -13.12 2.32
N THR A 178 2.99 -13.86 2.83
CA THR A 178 2.93 -15.32 2.70
C THR A 178 2.77 -15.75 1.24
N ALA A 179 1.86 -15.11 0.50
CA ALA A 179 1.67 -15.37 -0.92
C ALA A 179 2.93 -15.07 -1.73
N LEU A 180 3.61 -13.95 -1.43
CA LEU A 180 4.87 -13.58 -2.07
C LEU A 180 5.99 -14.59 -1.80
N GLU A 181 6.09 -15.11 -0.57
CA GLU A 181 7.12 -16.08 -0.20
C GLU A 181 6.88 -17.47 -0.82
N GLN A 182 5.62 -17.87 -0.98
CA GLN A 182 5.24 -19.19 -1.48
C GLN A 182 5.11 -19.26 -3.00
N GLY A 183 4.73 -18.17 -3.66
CA GLY A 183 4.56 -18.14 -5.10
C GLY A 183 5.89 -18.02 -5.84
N SER A 184 6.03 -18.76 -6.94
CA SER A 184 7.20 -18.76 -7.81
C SER A 184 7.05 -17.90 -9.08
N SER A 185 5.89 -17.26 -9.25
CA SER A 185 5.57 -16.38 -10.37
C SER A 185 4.57 -15.29 -9.95
N PHE A 186 4.46 -14.22 -10.75
CA PHE A 186 3.45 -13.19 -10.53
C PHE A 186 2.04 -13.80 -10.41
N ARG A 187 1.69 -14.72 -11.35
CA ARG A 187 0.40 -15.42 -11.34
C ARG A 187 0.16 -16.16 -10.04
N GLU A 188 1.09 -17.01 -9.64
CA GLU A 188 0.93 -17.82 -8.42
C GLU A 188 0.78 -16.97 -7.17
N VAL A 189 1.55 -15.87 -7.03
CA VAL A 189 1.40 -14.95 -5.89
C VAL A 189 0.00 -14.37 -5.83
N VAL A 190 -0.55 -13.89 -6.95
CA VAL A 190 -1.89 -13.30 -7.00
C VAL A 190 -2.97 -14.36 -6.77
N GLU A 191 -2.85 -15.53 -7.38
CA GLU A 191 -3.82 -16.64 -7.21
C GLU A 191 -3.81 -17.17 -5.77
N LEU A 192 -2.64 -17.29 -5.12
CA LEU A 192 -2.54 -17.62 -3.70
C LEU A 192 -3.24 -16.56 -2.83
N ALA A 193 -2.97 -15.28 -3.08
CA ALA A 193 -3.62 -14.20 -2.34
C ALA A 193 -5.16 -14.24 -2.46
N ILE A 194 -5.68 -14.53 -3.65
CA ILE A 194 -7.13 -14.70 -3.89
C ILE A 194 -7.66 -15.96 -3.17
N SER A 195 -6.89 -17.04 -3.13
CA SER A 195 -7.32 -18.33 -2.56
C SER A 195 -7.62 -18.27 -1.06
N TYR A 196 -7.09 -17.27 -0.34
CA TYR A 196 -7.40 -17.06 1.08
C TYR A 196 -8.87 -16.64 1.32
N GLY A 197 -9.56 -16.14 0.30
CA GLY A 197 -10.95 -15.70 0.44
C GLY A 197 -11.10 -14.35 1.13
N HIS A 198 -12.29 -14.07 1.63
CA HIS A 198 -12.65 -12.83 2.34
C HIS A 198 -12.41 -11.56 1.50
N ASP A 199 -11.42 -10.73 1.83
CA ASP A 199 -11.08 -9.48 1.15
C ASP A 199 -10.05 -9.76 0.03
N THR A 200 -10.49 -10.47 -1.00
CA THR A 200 -9.63 -11.03 -2.05
C THR A 200 -8.99 -9.99 -2.94
N ASP A 201 -9.73 -8.96 -3.31
CA ASP A 201 -9.27 -7.89 -4.20
C ASP A 201 -8.19 -7.03 -3.54
N THR A 202 -8.39 -6.65 -2.27
CA THR A 202 -7.39 -5.90 -1.50
C THR A 202 -6.15 -6.74 -1.22
N THR A 203 -6.30 -8.00 -0.81
CA THR A 203 -5.18 -8.90 -0.54
C THR A 203 -4.37 -9.14 -1.81
N ALA A 204 -5.03 -9.38 -2.94
CA ALA A 204 -4.39 -9.53 -4.23
C ALA A 204 -3.70 -8.25 -4.72
N ALA A 205 -4.27 -7.06 -4.45
CA ALA A 205 -3.64 -5.79 -4.80
C ALA A 205 -2.34 -5.57 -4.00
N ILE A 206 -2.33 -5.86 -2.69
CA ILE A 206 -1.15 -5.74 -1.84
C ILE A 206 -0.06 -6.73 -2.27
N ALA A 207 -0.41 -8.01 -2.46
CA ALA A 207 0.50 -9.07 -2.89
C ALA A 207 1.02 -8.82 -4.32
N GLY A 208 0.13 -8.46 -5.25
CA GLY A 208 0.44 -8.19 -6.65
C GLY A 208 1.38 -7.00 -6.82
N GLY A 209 1.28 -5.98 -5.95
CA GLY A 209 2.23 -4.88 -5.93
C GLY A 209 3.66 -5.33 -5.65
N LEU A 210 3.87 -6.20 -4.65
CA LEU A 210 5.18 -6.79 -4.34
C LEU A 210 5.64 -7.78 -5.44
N ALA A 211 4.72 -8.61 -5.96
CA ALA A 211 5.01 -9.52 -7.05
C ALA A 211 5.42 -8.78 -8.34
N GLY A 212 4.80 -7.63 -8.62
CA GLY A 212 5.16 -6.77 -9.73
C GLY A 212 6.59 -6.22 -9.64
N ILE A 213 7.06 -5.90 -8.43
CA ILE A 213 8.46 -5.54 -8.19
C ILE A 213 9.37 -6.76 -8.41
N GLN A 214 9.01 -7.91 -7.84
CA GLN A 214 9.84 -9.11 -7.86
C GLN A 214 10.01 -9.72 -9.26
N TYR A 215 8.93 -9.79 -10.02
CA TYR A 215 8.89 -10.51 -11.30
C TYR A 215 8.87 -9.59 -12.53
N GLY A 216 8.59 -8.30 -12.35
CA GLY A 216 8.50 -7.32 -13.42
C GLY A 216 7.16 -7.33 -14.16
N ALA A 217 6.89 -6.26 -14.90
CA ALA A 217 5.64 -6.08 -15.63
C ALA A 217 5.41 -7.15 -16.72
N ALA A 218 6.47 -7.67 -17.32
CA ALA A 218 6.39 -8.72 -18.35
C ALA A 218 5.90 -10.08 -17.79
N ALA A 219 5.93 -10.27 -16.48
CA ALA A 219 5.43 -11.49 -15.83
C ALA A 219 3.92 -11.47 -15.57
N VAL A 220 3.25 -10.32 -15.79
CA VAL A 220 1.79 -10.23 -15.67
C VAL A 220 1.15 -11.01 -16.82
N PRO A 221 0.20 -11.93 -16.55
CA PRO A 221 -0.43 -12.73 -17.60
C PRO A 221 -1.11 -11.85 -18.66
N GLU A 222 -0.89 -12.18 -19.94
CA GLU A 222 -1.40 -11.38 -21.06
C GLU A 222 -2.93 -11.27 -21.04
N GLU A 223 -3.64 -12.33 -20.67
CA GLU A 223 -5.10 -12.30 -20.56
C GLU A 223 -5.59 -11.32 -19.47
N TRP A 224 -4.81 -11.12 -18.39
CA TRP A 224 -5.12 -10.12 -17.36
C TRP A 224 -4.83 -8.72 -17.87
N MET A 225 -3.72 -8.53 -18.59
CA MET A 225 -3.37 -7.26 -19.23
C MET A 225 -4.43 -6.84 -20.25
N VAL A 226 -4.92 -7.77 -21.08
CA VAL A 226 -6.00 -7.51 -22.05
C VAL A 226 -7.27 -7.06 -21.33
N ALA A 227 -7.66 -7.74 -20.25
CA ALA A 227 -8.84 -7.36 -19.46
C ALA A 227 -8.69 -5.97 -18.82
N MET A 228 -7.52 -5.66 -18.26
CA MET A 228 -7.26 -4.35 -17.66
C MET A 228 -7.22 -3.22 -18.69
N ARG A 229 -6.59 -3.43 -19.86
CA ARG A 229 -6.52 -2.44 -20.95
C ARG A 229 -7.89 -2.09 -21.52
N ALA A 230 -8.87 -2.99 -21.38
CA ALA A 230 -10.26 -2.73 -21.77
C ALA A 230 -11.02 -1.83 -20.78
N ALA A 231 -10.49 -1.62 -19.57
CA ALA A 231 -11.13 -0.77 -18.58
C ALA A 231 -10.92 0.73 -18.90
N PRO A 232 -11.95 1.59 -18.74
CA PRO A 232 -11.84 3.03 -19.02
C PRO A 232 -10.70 3.73 -18.29
N GLY A 233 -10.35 3.28 -17.07
CA GLY A 233 -9.28 3.85 -16.25
C GLY A 233 -7.86 3.44 -16.66
N TRP A 234 -7.69 2.54 -17.63
CA TRP A 234 -6.37 2.04 -18.02
C TRP A 234 -5.41 3.14 -18.46
N PHE A 235 -5.90 4.14 -19.18
CA PHE A 235 -5.05 5.21 -19.70
C PHE A 235 -4.29 5.94 -18.56
N ILE A 236 -4.90 6.10 -17.38
CA ILE A 236 -4.25 6.71 -16.21
C ILE A 236 -3.09 5.83 -15.74
N VAL A 237 -3.30 4.52 -15.69
CA VAL A 237 -2.24 3.56 -15.31
C VAL A 237 -1.07 3.65 -16.27
N ASP A 238 -1.35 3.64 -17.57
CA ASP A 238 -0.34 3.71 -18.64
C ASP A 238 0.45 5.03 -18.57
N THR A 239 -0.24 6.16 -18.46
CA THR A 239 0.38 7.48 -18.33
C THR A 239 1.31 7.57 -17.13
N LEU A 240 0.83 7.16 -15.93
CA LEU A 240 1.63 7.24 -14.71
C LEU A 240 2.79 6.23 -14.71
N ALA A 241 2.63 5.07 -15.35
CA ALA A 241 3.70 4.09 -15.50
C ALA A 241 4.83 4.64 -16.38
N HIS A 242 4.52 5.32 -17.50
CA HIS A 242 5.51 5.99 -18.35
C HIS A 242 6.24 7.09 -17.57
N GLN A 243 5.52 7.98 -16.88
CA GLN A 243 6.12 9.05 -16.07
C GLN A 243 7.06 8.51 -14.97
N LEU A 244 6.71 7.36 -14.38
CA LEU A 244 7.56 6.71 -13.40
C LEU A 244 8.83 6.14 -14.04
N GLY A 245 8.70 5.53 -15.24
CA GLY A 245 9.81 4.97 -15.99
C GLY A 245 10.83 6.03 -16.45
N ASP A 246 10.37 7.21 -16.84
CA ASP A 246 11.21 8.34 -17.26
C ASP A 246 12.07 8.94 -16.14
N ARG A 247 11.76 8.63 -14.88
CA ARG A 247 12.49 9.06 -13.69
C ARG A 247 13.46 7.99 -13.13
N GLY A 248 13.55 6.85 -13.82
CA GLY A 248 14.26 5.65 -13.40
C GLY A 248 15.74 5.54 -13.80
#